data_7ce2d4068ef3fdf4979570bfc26b7fbe
#
_entry.id   7ce2d4068ef3fdf4979570bfc26b7fbe
#
_cell.length_a   1.000
_cell.length_b   1.000
_cell.length_c   1.000
_cell.angle_alpha   90.00
_cell.angle_beta   90.00
_cell.angle_gamma   90.00
#
_symmetry.space_group_name_H-M   'P 1'
#
loop_
_entity.id
_entity.type
_entity.pdbx_description
1 polymer ?
#
loop_
_entity_poly.entity_id
_entity_poly.type
_entity_poly.pdbx_seq_one_letter_code
_entity_poly.pdbx_strand_id
1 'polypeptide(L)'
;MNIYLLQIVAKWFHLLIISIISIGGNTIFNYDIKNDNNNKSLNFINTVIKYDTVHQNNIKIPSNITNILVKGEDGLVHLDELGNNLLVIKQKTDEVIEVGTGPYGEYSGVLTAYGPDCNGCTGITYCKKPDNSYHNLIDDGIYYEDPKYGKLRILAADHRLFQCGTIIEVKNSDLGSVIGIIMDTGSGMKRAYDNNWYLIDMAYETEKDLNVATNKNTTFSVKRWGW
;
A
#
# COMPACT_ATOMS: atom_id res chain seq x y z
N MET A 1 20.29 14.23 18.67
CA MET A 1 21.66 14.31 18.10
C MET A 1 22.43 15.33 18.90
N ASN A 2 23.47 14.91 19.57
CA ASN A 2 24.15 15.72 20.60
C ASN A 2 25.06 16.74 19.92
N ILE A 3 24.67 18.01 19.91
CA ILE A 3 25.38 19.15 19.29
C ILE A 3 26.81 19.33 19.82
N TYR A 4 27.10 18.84 21.02
CA TYR A 4 28.43 18.88 21.62
C TYR A 4 29.47 18.04 20.88
N LEU A 5 29.09 16.93 20.26
CA LEU A 5 30.03 16.08 19.51
C LEU A 5 30.49 16.75 18.20
N LEU A 6 29.60 17.49 17.54
CA LEU A 6 29.91 18.20 16.29
C LEU A 6 30.87 19.39 16.51
N GLN A 7 30.78 20.06 17.66
CA GLN A 7 31.63 21.20 17.96
C GLN A 7 33.06 20.80 18.36
N ILE A 8 33.25 19.60 18.90
CA ILE A 8 34.58 19.05 19.21
C ILE A 8 35.31 18.64 17.94
N VAL A 9 34.60 18.08 16.96
CA VAL A 9 35.18 17.66 15.67
C VAL A 9 35.57 18.85 14.80
N ALA A 10 34.84 19.97 14.85
CA ALA A 10 35.09 21.16 14.01
C ALA A 10 36.30 22.00 14.43
N LYS A 11 36.83 21.86 15.67
CA LYS A 11 37.91 22.71 16.21
C LYS A 11 39.33 22.19 15.96
N TRP A 12 39.51 20.97 15.40
CA TRP A 12 40.81 20.30 15.35
C TRP A 12 41.22 19.81 13.94
N PHE A 13 40.67 20.35 12.86
CA PHE A 13 41.04 19.96 11.50
C PHE A 13 42.27 20.74 10.99
N HIS A 14 43.44 20.14 11.12
CA HIS A 14 44.57 20.42 10.22
C HIS A 14 45.17 19.10 9.74
N LEU A 15 45.03 18.85 8.45
CA LEU A 15 45.50 17.72 7.62
C LEU A 15 44.87 16.34 7.93
N LEU A 16 43.89 15.99 7.10
CA LEU A 16 43.29 14.65 6.99
C LEU A 16 43.99 13.88 5.86
N ILE A 17 44.72 12.81 6.19
CA ILE A 17 45.17 11.85 5.17
C ILE A 17 44.23 10.64 5.25
N ILE A 18 43.43 10.40 4.19
CA ILE A 18 42.53 9.26 4.09
C ILE A 18 43.20 8.19 3.25
N SER A 19 43.47 7.02 3.82
CA SER A 19 43.80 5.83 3.07
C SER A 19 42.63 4.85 3.09
N ILE A 20 42.16 4.40 1.91
CA ILE A 20 41.04 3.49 1.74
C ILE A 20 41.59 2.12 1.36
N ILE A 21 41.34 1.11 2.19
CA ILE A 21 41.62 -0.29 1.89
C ILE A 21 40.30 -1.06 1.95
N SER A 22 39.87 -1.63 0.83
CA SER A 22 38.67 -2.47 0.75
C SER A 22 39.07 -3.94 0.78
N ILE A 23 38.61 -4.68 1.79
CA ILE A 23 38.78 -6.13 1.90
C ILE A 23 37.40 -6.74 2.23
N GLY A 24 36.87 -7.52 1.30
CA GLY A 24 35.71 -8.40 1.57
C GLY A 24 34.41 -7.69 1.98
N GLY A 25 34.05 -6.57 1.36
CA GLY A 25 32.79 -5.85 1.62
C GLY A 25 32.81 -4.89 2.81
N ASN A 26 33.87 -4.89 3.60
CA ASN A 26 34.09 -3.91 4.67
C ASN A 26 35.10 -2.87 4.19
N THR A 27 34.80 -1.59 4.39
CA THR A 27 35.73 -0.49 4.09
C THR A 27 36.37 -0.01 5.37
N ILE A 28 37.71 -0.09 5.47
CA ILE A 28 38.48 0.39 6.62
C ILE A 28 38.94 1.80 6.29
N PHE A 29 38.56 2.77 7.13
CA PHE A 29 39.05 4.13 7.07
C PHE A 29 40.04 4.37 8.21
N ASN A 30 41.27 4.78 7.87
CA ASN A 30 42.24 5.22 8.86
C ASN A 30 42.22 6.75 8.92
N TYR A 31 41.92 7.31 10.06
CA TYR A 31 42.01 8.74 10.32
C TYR A 31 43.24 9.01 11.21
N ASP A 32 44.21 9.75 10.67
CA ASP A 32 45.30 10.27 11.48
C ASP A 32 44.90 11.63 12.08
N ILE A 33 44.65 11.66 13.39
CA ILE A 33 44.47 12.90 14.13
C ILE A 33 45.84 13.33 14.63
N LYS A 34 46.46 14.30 13.97
CA LYS A 34 47.68 14.97 14.52
C LYS A 34 47.24 15.88 15.65
N ASN A 35 47.44 15.43 16.88
CA ASN A 35 47.45 16.30 18.05
C ASN A 35 48.90 16.46 18.51
N ASP A 36 49.27 17.66 18.92
CA ASP A 36 50.68 18.09 19.13
C ASP A 36 51.53 17.24 20.09
N ASN A 37 50.98 16.20 20.73
CA ASN A 37 51.77 15.37 21.66
C ASN A 37 51.46 13.85 21.65
N ASN A 38 50.54 13.33 20.83
CA ASN A 38 50.37 11.87 20.68
C ASN A 38 49.65 11.56 19.35
N ASN A 39 50.34 10.92 18.41
CA ASN A 39 49.72 10.32 17.24
C ASN A 39 48.85 9.12 17.67
N LYS A 40 47.58 9.30 17.87
CA LYS A 40 46.62 8.22 18.08
C LYS A 40 45.83 8.03 16.78
N SER A 41 46.16 6.99 16.03
CA SER A 41 45.32 6.56 14.91
C SER A 41 44.09 5.86 15.49
N LEU A 42 42.91 6.31 15.08
CA LEU A 42 41.64 5.61 15.35
C LEU A 42 41.29 4.82 14.11
N ASN A 43 41.36 3.50 14.22
CA ASN A 43 40.90 2.60 13.15
C ASN A 43 39.42 2.36 13.31
N PHE A 44 38.65 2.60 12.24
CA PHE A 44 37.22 2.33 12.21
C PHE A 44 36.92 1.25 11.15
N ILE A 45 36.04 0.37 11.50
CA ILE A 45 35.50 -0.64 10.57
C ILE A 45 34.09 -0.23 10.19
N ASN A 46 33.87 0.04 8.90
CA ASN A 46 32.53 0.23 8.37
C ASN A 46 31.82 -1.11 8.25
N THR A 47 30.73 -1.27 8.98
CA THR A 47 29.93 -2.50 8.94
C THR A 47 28.53 -2.19 8.49
N VAL A 48 28.06 -2.95 7.50
CA VAL A 48 26.67 -2.91 7.03
C VAL A 48 25.82 -3.74 7.98
N ILE A 49 24.79 -3.12 8.54
CA ILE A 49 23.75 -3.82 9.30
C ILE A 49 22.60 -4.11 8.34
N LYS A 50 22.36 -5.38 8.07
CA LYS A 50 21.25 -5.80 7.22
C LYS A 50 19.92 -5.46 7.88
N TYR A 51 18.95 -5.06 7.06
CA TYR A 51 17.58 -4.94 7.52
C TYR A 51 16.94 -6.32 7.76
N ASP A 52 15.94 -6.34 8.61
CA ASP A 52 15.11 -7.50 8.84
C ASP A 52 13.79 -7.36 8.07
N THR A 53 13.13 -8.49 7.76
CA THR A 53 11.81 -8.50 7.12
C THR A 53 10.75 -8.87 8.15
N VAL A 54 9.77 -8.00 8.31
CA VAL A 54 8.62 -8.18 9.21
C VAL A 54 7.37 -8.45 8.38
N HIS A 55 6.66 -9.55 8.66
CA HIS A 55 5.38 -9.89 8.04
C HIS A 55 4.22 -9.42 8.93
N GLN A 56 3.28 -8.68 8.33
CA GLN A 56 2.05 -8.23 8.98
C GLN A 56 0.84 -8.86 8.30
N ASN A 57 0.13 -9.73 9.01
CA ASN A 57 -1.08 -10.35 8.50
C ASN A 57 -2.24 -9.35 8.48
N ASN A 58 -2.99 -9.33 7.37
CA ASN A 58 -4.16 -8.49 7.21
C ASN A 58 -5.34 -9.29 6.63
N ILE A 59 -6.37 -9.54 7.45
CA ILE A 59 -7.56 -10.29 7.06
C ILE A 59 -8.43 -9.54 6.03
N LYS A 60 -8.29 -8.24 5.91
CA LYS A 60 -8.99 -7.45 4.89
C LYS A 60 -8.35 -7.57 3.51
N ILE A 61 -7.14 -8.04 3.43
CA ILE A 61 -6.44 -8.26 2.17
C ILE A 61 -6.62 -9.73 1.76
N PRO A 62 -7.00 -10.00 0.49
CA PRO A 62 -7.11 -11.36 -0.02
C PRO A 62 -5.83 -12.17 0.12
N SER A 63 -5.93 -13.48 0.38
CA SER A 63 -4.79 -14.39 0.59
C SER A 63 -3.86 -14.54 -0.62
N ASN A 64 -4.28 -14.09 -1.80
CA ASN A 64 -3.46 -14.06 -3.00
C ASN A 64 -2.72 -12.71 -3.21
N ILE A 65 -2.78 -11.80 -2.23
CA ILE A 65 -2.13 -10.47 -2.30
C ILE A 65 -1.08 -10.34 -1.21
N THR A 66 0.07 -9.78 -1.60
CA THR A 66 1.15 -9.37 -0.71
C THR A 66 1.61 -7.97 -1.13
N ASN A 67 1.75 -7.06 -0.18
CA ASN A 67 2.15 -5.67 -0.43
C ASN A 67 3.41 -5.33 0.38
N ILE A 68 4.34 -4.61 -0.22
CA ILE A 68 5.45 -4.00 0.53
C ILE A 68 4.95 -2.65 1.06
N LEU A 69 4.79 -2.55 2.39
CA LEU A 69 4.39 -1.31 3.06
C LEU A 69 5.58 -0.39 3.34
N VAL A 70 6.71 -0.98 3.72
CA VAL A 70 7.97 -0.28 3.93
C VAL A 70 9.06 -1.05 3.22
N LYS A 71 9.80 -0.38 2.34
CA LYS A 71 10.96 -0.97 1.67
C LYS A 71 12.14 -1.03 2.65
N GLY A 72 12.77 -2.20 2.77
CA GLY A 72 13.95 -2.40 3.60
C GLY A 72 15.17 -1.61 3.10
N GLU A 73 15.94 -1.06 4.02
CA GLU A 73 17.22 -0.41 3.73
C GLU A 73 18.28 -0.80 4.76
N ASP A 74 19.44 -1.22 4.27
CA ASP A 74 20.58 -1.54 5.13
C ASP A 74 21.08 -0.30 5.86
N GLY A 75 21.46 -0.50 7.12
CA GLY A 75 22.16 0.47 7.95
C GLY A 75 23.68 0.44 7.74
N LEU A 76 24.36 1.47 8.22
CA LEU A 76 25.82 1.58 8.21
C LEU A 76 26.29 2.11 9.56
N VAL A 77 27.25 1.42 10.18
CA VAL A 77 27.84 1.80 11.45
C VAL A 77 29.36 1.80 11.37
N HIS A 78 30.00 2.66 12.16
CA HIS A 78 31.41 2.56 12.48
C HIS A 78 31.57 1.74 13.76
N LEU A 79 32.43 0.73 13.72
CA LEU A 79 32.84 -0.05 14.87
C LEU A 79 34.26 0.34 15.28
N ASP A 80 34.58 0.20 16.56
CA ASP A 80 35.95 0.22 17.07
C ASP A 80 36.65 -1.13 16.78
N GLU A 81 37.93 -1.20 17.14
CA GLU A 81 38.75 -2.43 16.98
C GLU A 81 38.21 -3.61 17.81
N LEU A 82 37.38 -3.37 18.81
CA LEU A 82 36.77 -4.36 19.67
C LEU A 82 35.35 -4.77 19.16
N GLY A 83 34.87 -4.14 18.09
CA GLY A 83 33.57 -4.42 17.51
C GLY A 83 32.40 -3.67 18.18
N ASN A 84 32.70 -2.67 19.04
CA ASN A 84 31.65 -1.85 19.63
C ASN A 84 31.18 -0.74 18.66
N ASN A 85 29.90 -0.41 18.68
CA ASN A 85 29.34 0.69 17.87
C ASN A 85 29.88 2.05 18.36
N LEU A 86 30.65 2.74 17.54
CA LEU A 86 31.11 4.09 17.78
C LEU A 86 30.17 5.14 17.26
N LEU A 87 29.67 4.94 16.02
CA LEU A 87 28.81 5.89 15.35
C LEU A 87 27.86 5.18 14.39
N VAL A 88 26.58 5.52 14.44
CA VAL A 88 25.61 5.12 13.45
C VAL A 88 25.63 6.15 12.33
N ILE A 89 26.10 5.76 11.14
CA ILE A 89 26.15 6.59 9.94
C ILE A 89 24.77 6.66 9.28
N LYS A 90 24.14 5.47 9.15
CA LYS A 90 22.81 5.31 8.61
C LYS A 90 22.05 4.29 9.45
N GLN A 91 20.86 4.64 9.91
CA GLN A 91 19.96 3.70 10.57
C GLN A 91 19.44 2.69 9.53
N LYS A 92 19.33 1.42 9.92
CA LYS A 92 18.60 0.44 9.11
C LYS A 92 17.11 0.75 9.13
N THR A 93 16.43 0.44 8.05
CA THR A 93 14.97 0.44 7.96
C THR A 93 14.53 -0.97 7.65
N ASP A 94 13.79 -1.59 8.54
CA ASP A 94 13.30 -2.95 8.32
C ASP A 94 12.22 -2.94 7.24
N GLU A 95 12.21 -3.99 6.41
CA GLU A 95 11.17 -4.19 5.42
C GLU A 95 9.88 -4.63 6.10
N VAL A 96 8.74 -4.03 5.73
CA VAL A 96 7.44 -4.44 6.22
C VAL A 96 6.61 -4.95 5.05
N ILE A 97 6.25 -6.23 5.11
CA ILE A 97 5.43 -6.91 4.12
C ILE A 97 4.05 -7.19 4.72
N GLU A 98 3.02 -6.60 4.13
CA GLU A 98 1.63 -6.95 4.43
C GLU A 98 1.26 -8.23 3.67
N VAL A 99 0.85 -9.27 4.40
CA VAL A 99 0.41 -10.54 3.85
C VAL A 99 -1.10 -10.67 4.00
N GLY A 100 -1.80 -10.81 2.88
CA GLY A 100 -3.24 -11.05 2.89
C GLY A 100 -3.55 -12.41 3.52
N THR A 101 -4.49 -12.42 4.45
CA THR A 101 -5.01 -13.63 5.12
C THR A 101 -6.53 -13.73 5.02
N GLY A 102 -7.16 -12.79 4.29
CA GLY A 102 -8.59 -12.82 3.99
C GLY A 102 -8.95 -13.86 2.94
N PRO A 103 -10.26 -13.99 2.61
CA PRO A 103 -10.72 -14.90 1.57
C PRO A 103 -10.02 -14.64 0.22
N TYR A 104 -9.85 -15.68 -0.59
CA TYR A 104 -9.32 -15.55 -1.94
C TYR A 104 -10.16 -14.58 -2.78
N GLY A 105 -9.53 -13.72 -3.55
CA GLY A 105 -10.14 -12.50 -4.08
C GLY A 105 -10.35 -12.44 -5.60
N GLU A 106 -10.37 -13.56 -6.33
CA GLU A 106 -10.61 -13.53 -7.79
C GLU A 106 -11.89 -14.27 -8.17
N TYR A 107 -12.72 -13.60 -8.96
CA TYR A 107 -14.02 -14.08 -9.41
C TYR A 107 -14.23 -13.74 -10.89
N SER A 108 -15.00 -14.56 -11.59
CA SER A 108 -15.44 -14.30 -12.97
C SER A 108 -16.96 -14.17 -13.01
N GLY A 109 -17.46 -13.23 -13.79
CA GLY A 109 -18.89 -12.97 -13.85
C GLY A 109 -19.30 -11.97 -14.93
N VAL A 110 -20.39 -11.30 -14.69
CA VAL A 110 -21.00 -10.34 -15.60
C VAL A 110 -20.92 -8.93 -15.03
N LEU A 111 -20.55 -7.97 -15.86
CA LEU A 111 -20.65 -6.54 -15.55
C LEU A 111 -21.88 -5.98 -16.28
N THR A 112 -22.70 -5.22 -15.55
CA THR A 112 -23.78 -4.38 -16.09
C THR A 112 -23.65 -2.95 -15.58
N ALA A 113 -24.59 -2.09 -15.89
CA ALA A 113 -24.57 -0.69 -15.48
C ALA A 113 -25.97 -0.24 -15.06
N TYR A 114 -26.04 0.74 -14.15
CA TYR A 114 -27.29 1.34 -13.68
C TYR A 114 -27.12 2.84 -13.44
N GLY A 115 -28.22 3.58 -13.53
CA GLY A 115 -28.30 4.99 -13.17
C GLY A 115 -29.15 5.21 -11.91
N PRO A 116 -28.93 6.29 -11.16
CA PRO A 116 -29.69 6.62 -9.95
C PRO A 116 -31.14 6.99 -10.25
N ASP A 117 -31.46 7.32 -11.51
CA ASP A 117 -32.77 7.72 -12.01
C ASP A 117 -33.59 6.53 -12.57
N CYS A 118 -33.15 5.29 -12.29
CA CYS A 118 -33.92 4.10 -12.69
C CYS A 118 -35.31 4.08 -12.01
N ASN A 119 -36.28 3.39 -12.65
CA ASN A 119 -37.62 3.32 -12.08
C ASN A 119 -37.63 2.64 -10.70
N GLY A 120 -38.03 3.40 -9.67
CA GLY A 120 -38.03 2.97 -8.25
C GLY A 120 -36.68 3.16 -7.53
N CYS A 121 -35.67 3.74 -8.20
CA CYS A 121 -34.43 4.13 -7.53
C CYS A 121 -34.61 5.43 -6.72
N THR A 122 -33.87 5.55 -5.63
CA THR A 122 -33.85 6.74 -4.78
C THR A 122 -32.58 7.57 -4.95
N GLY A 123 -31.61 7.07 -5.70
CA GLY A 123 -30.25 7.62 -5.77
C GLY A 123 -29.40 7.36 -4.54
N ILE A 124 -29.98 6.89 -3.44
CA ILE A 124 -29.24 6.63 -2.19
C ILE A 124 -28.71 5.20 -2.22
N THR A 125 -27.40 5.04 -2.01
CA THR A 125 -26.76 3.73 -1.93
C THR A 125 -27.20 2.94 -0.71
N TYR A 126 -27.20 1.62 -0.82
CA TYR A 126 -27.60 0.74 0.29
C TYR A 126 -26.62 0.76 1.48
N CYS A 127 -25.34 0.84 1.21
CA CYS A 127 -24.30 0.77 2.23
C CYS A 127 -24.12 2.11 2.93
N LYS A 128 -24.01 2.07 4.26
CA LYS A 128 -23.52 3.22 5.02
C LYS A 128 -22.01 3.35 4.88
N LYS A 129 -21.55 4.59 4.81
CA LYS A 129 -20.13 4.93 4.93
C LYS A 129 -19.61 4.69 6.35
N PRO A 130 -18.30 4.71 6.62
CA PRO A 130 -17.73 4.57 7.97
C PRO A 130 -18.22 5.62 8.98
N ASP A 131 -18.66 6.80 8.50
CA ASP A 131 -19.25 7.87 9.32
C ASP A 131 -20.75 7.70 9.60
N ASN A 132 -21.33 6.55 9.25
CA ASN A 132 -22.76 6.21 9.34
C ASN A 132 -23.70 7.00 8.39
N SER A 133 -23.20 7.85 7.52
CA SER A 133 -24.00 8.51 6.49
C SER A 133 -24.16 7.61 5.25
N TYR A 134 -25.14 7.92 4.41
CA TYR A 134 -25.30 7.30 3.10
C TYR A 134 -24.64 8.16 2.02
N HIS A 135 -24.30 7.55 0.91
CA HIS A 135 -23.90 8.24 -0.31
C HIS A 135 -25.12 8.41 -1.23
N ASN A 136 -25.30 9.59 -1.81
CA ASN A 136 -26.36 9.87 -2.78
C ASN A 136 -25.72 10.03 -4.16
N LEU A 137 -26.01 9.12 -5.07
CA LEU A 137 -25.46 9.13 -6.44
C LEU A 137 -25.86 10.37 -7.25
N ILE A 138 -26.99 11.02 -6.89
CA ILE A 138 -27.48 12.23 -7.57
C ILE A 138 -26.70 13.46 -7.08
N ASP A 139 -26.54 13.58 -5.77
CA ASP A 139 -25.96 14.78 -5.13
C ASP A 139 -24.44 14.67 -4.99
N ASP A 140 -23.92 13.50 -4.60
CA ASP A 140 -22.51 13.23 -4.34
C ASP A 140 -21.78 12.65 -5.56
N GLY A 141 -22.52 12.24 -6.60
CA GLY A 141 -22.01 11.62 -7.84
C GLY A 141 -21.69 10.13 -7.71
N ILE A 142 -21.13 9.57 -8.76
CA ILE A 142 -20.92 8.12 -8.94
C ILE A 142 -19.56 7.62 -8.46
N TYR A 143 -18.84 8.46 -7.70
CA TYR A 143 -17.51 8.14 -7.16
C TYR A 143 -17.47 8.34 -5.66
N TYR A 144 -16.64 7.52 -4.99
CA TYR A 144 -16.30 7.62 -3.59
C TYR A 144 -14.80 7.85 -3.41
N GLU A 145 -14.40 8.75 -2.50
CA GLU A 145 -12.99 8.99 -2.17
C GLU A 145 -12.55 8.10 -1.00
N ASP A 146 -11.72 7.09 -1.29
CA ASP A 146 -11.12 6.22 -0.26
C ASP A 146 -9.75 6.76 0.15
N PRO A 147 -9.42 6.84 1.45
CA PRO A 147 -8.14 7.41 1.93
C PRO A 147 -6.89 6.71 1.39
N LYS A 148 -6.97 5.42 1.09
CA LYS A 148 -5.84 4.61 0.60
C LYS A 148 -5.86 4.43 -0.93
N TYR A 149 -7.04 4.28 -1.51
CA TYR A 149 -7.20 3.91 -2.92
C TYR A 149 -7.62 5.07 -3.81
N GLY A 150 -7.88 6.26 -3.23
CA GLY A 150 -8.29 7.45 -3.96
C GLY A 150 -9.71 7.35 -4.52
N LYS A 151 -9.94 7.91 -5.70
CA LYS A 151 -11.25 8.01 -6.33
C LYS A 151 -11.71 6.67 -6.92
N LEU A 152 -12.76 6.09 -6.35
CA LEU A 152 -13.31 4.77 -6.68
C LEU A 152 -14.69 4.88 -7.31
N ARG A 153 -14.94 4.10 -8.37
CA ARG A 153 -16.26 3.98 -8.96
C ARG A 153 -17.23 3.24 -8.03
N ILE A 154 -18.43 3.75 -7.83
CA ILE A 154 -19.46 3.04 -7.04
C ILE A 154 -19.97 1.85 -7.84
N LEU A 155 -20.05 0.72 -7.16
CA LEU A 155 -20.51 -0.56 -7.68
C LEU A 155 -21.63 -1.12 -6.79
N ALA A 156 -22.55 -1.86 -7.41
CA ALA A 156 -23.53 -2.68 -6.73
C ALA A 156 -23.22 -4.17 -6.90
N ALA A 157 -23.39 -4.95 -5.82
CA ALA A 157 -23.19 -6.40 -5.82
C ALA A 157 -24.05 -7.10 -4.77
N ASP A 158 -24.03 -8.43 -4.73
CA ASP A 158 -24.61 -9.18 -3.62
C ASP A 158 -23.68 -9.13 -2.39
N HIS A 159 -24.18 -8.62 -1.28
CA HIS A 159 -23.40 -8.41 -0.06
C HIS A 159 -23.06 -9.70 0.69
N ARG A 160 -23.66 -10.84 0.33
CA ARG A 160 -23.28 -12.17 0.86
C ARG A 160 -21.90 -12.58 0.36
N LEU A 161 -21.49 -12.08 -0.82
CA LEU A 161 -20.13 -12.27 -1.36
C LEU A 161 -19.27 -11.03 -1.15
N PHE A 162 -19.71 -9.88 -1.67
CA PHE A 162 -18.95 -8.63 -1.62
C PHE A 162 -19.61 -7.66 -0.63
N GLN A 163 -19.23 -7.75 0.63
CA GLN A 163 -19.77 -6.88 1.69
C GLN A 163 -19.50 -5.39 1.40
N CYS A 164 -20.30 -4.52 2.03
CA CYS A 164 -20.16 -3.06 1.92
C CYS A 164 -18.72 -2.61 2.15
N GLY A 165 -18.21 -1.71 1.31
CA GLY A 165 -16.84 -1.19 1.40
C GLY A 165 -15.78 -2.07 0.76
N THR A 166 -16.14 -3.24 0.20
CA THR A 166 -15.21 -4.07 -0.57
C THR A 166 -14.72 -3.32 -1.81
N ILE A 167 -13.40 -3.25 -2.00
CA ILE A 167 -12.77 -2.62 -3.17
C ILE A 167 -12.39 -3.70 -4.16
N ILE A 168 -12.79 -3.50 -5.41
CA ILE A 168 -12.63 -4.46 -6.51
C ILE A 168 -12.00 -3.77 -7.71
N GLU A 169 -11.04 -4.42 -8.34
CA GLU A 169 -10.64 -4.12 -9.71
C GLU A 169 -11.51 -4.93 -10.68
N VAL A 170 -12.28 -4.24 -11.48
CA VAL A 170 -13.10 -4.81 -12.56
C VAL A 170 -12.27 -4.77 -13.84
N LYS A 171 -11.92 -5.93 -14.36
CA LYS A 171 -11.17 -6.07 -15.61
C LYS A 171 -12.14 -6.39 -16.73
N ASN A 172 -12.42 -5.37 -17.54
CA ASN A 172 -13.30 -5.47 -18.71
C ASN A 172 -12.55 -4.96 -19.93
N SER A 173 -12.54 -5.75 -21.02
CA SER A 173 -11.81 -5.43 -22.24
C SER A 173 -12.28 -4.13 -22.92
N ASP A 174 -13.54 -3.77 -22.77
CA ASP A 174 -14.13 -2.62 -23.47
C ASP A 174 -13.89 -1.29 -22.70
N LEU A 175 -13.79 -1.36 -21.38
CA LEU A 175 -13.57 -0.21 -20.50
C LEU A 175 -12.13 -0.13 -19.95
N GLY A 176 -11.30 -1.13 -20.25
CA GLY A 176 -10.03 -1.34 -19.56
C GLY A 176 -10.25 -1.82 -18.12
N SER A 177 -9.34 -1.44 -17.22
CA SER A 177 -9.43 -1.77 -15.78
C SER A 177 -10.03 -0.60 -15.01
N VAL A 178 -11.07 -0.88 -14.21
CA VAL A 178 -11.75 0.10 -13.35
C VAL A 178 -11.66 -0.37 -11.90
N ILE A 179 -11.18 0.49 -11.01
CA ILE A 179 -11.22 0.22 -9.57
C ILE A 179 -12.49 0.84 -9.00
N GLY A 180 -13.26 0.02 -8.28
CA GLY A 180 -14.51 0.45 -7.67
C GLY A 180 -14.71 -0.09 -6.27
N ILE A 181 -15.73 0.44 -5.60
CA ILE A 181 -16.11 0.11 -4.24
C ILE A 181 -17.58 -0.35 -4.21
N ILE A 182 -17.84 -1.44 -3.51
CA ILE A 182 -19.20 -1.93 -3.30
C ILE A 182 -19.91 -1.07 -2.27
N MET A 183 -20.86 -0.27 -2.74
CA MET A 183 -21.71 0.58 -1.90
C MET A 183 -23.19 0.34 -2.11
N ASP A 184 -23.57 -0.46 -3.09
CA ASP A 184 -24.97 -0.68 -3.41
C ASP A 184 -25.30 -2.15 -3.67
N THR A 185 -26.58 -2.47 -3.80
CA THR A 185 -27.10 -3.80 -4.09
C THR A 185 -28.44 -3.72 -4.84
N GLY A 186 -28.82 -4.81 -5.44
CA GLY A 186 -30.11 -4.91 -6.13
C GLY A 186 -30.60 -6.35 -6.29
N SER A 187 -31.85 -6.49 -6.72
CA SER A 187 -32.49 -7.80 -6.90
C SER A 187 -31.80 -8.65 -7.97
N GLY A 188 -31.22 -8.02 -9.00
CA GLY A 188 -30.47 -8.70 -10.07
C GLY A 188 -29.26 -9.44 -9.54
N MET A 189 -28.45 -8.77 -8.71
CA MET A 189 -27.25 -9.35 -8.09
C MET A 189 -27.59 -10.49 -7.13
N LYS A 190 -28.67 -10.34 -6.34
CA LYS A 190 -29.17 -11.39 -5.44
C LYS A 190 -29.60 -12.64 -6.22
N ARG A 191 -30.36 -12.47 -7.30
CA ARG A 191 -30.75 -13.59 -8.16
C ARG A 191 -29.57 -14.26 -8.86
N ALA A 192 -28.56 -13.48 -9.27
CA ALA A 192 -27.34 -14.02 -9.85
C ALA A 192 -26.61 -14.94 -8.85
N TYR A 193 -26.40 -14.47 -7.63
CA TYR A 193 -25.76 -15.24 -6.56
C TYR A 193 -26.55 -16.52 -6.23
N ASP A 194 -27.87 -16.44 -6.12
CA ASP A 194 -28.74 -17.60 -5.88
C ASP A 194 -28.65 -18.67 -6.98
N ASN A 195 -28.25 -18.26 -8.19
CA ASN A 195 -28.04 -19.14 -9.34
C ASN A 195 -26.55 -19.47 -9.61
N ASN A 196 -25.69 -19.28 -8.62
CA ASN A 196 -24.24 -19.60 -8.65
C ASN A 196 -23.45 -18.85 -9.74
N TRP A 197 -23.78 -17.60 -10.02
CA TRP A 197 -22.97 -16.71 -10.85
C TRP A 197 -22.90 -15.33 -10.23
N TYR A 198 -21.95 -14.51 -10.71
CA TYR A 198 -21.67 -13.21 -10.10
C TYR A 198 -22.02 -12.09 -11.05
N LEU A 199 -22.77 -11.12 -10.53
CA LEU A 199 -23.15 -9.90 -11.23
C LEU A 199 -22.65 -8.70 -10.42
N ILE A 200 -21.92 -7.82 -11.08
CA ILE A 200 -21.61 -6.49 -10.58
C ILE A 200 -22.24 -5.47 -11.50
N ASP A 201 -22.86 -4.46 -10.89
CA ASP A 201 -23.52 -3.38 -11.59
C ASP A 201 -22.77 -2.08 -11.31
N MET A 202 -22.37 -1.36 -12.36
CA MET A 202 -21.55 -0.15 -12.26
C MET A 202 -22.44 1.09 -12.31
N ALA A 203 -22.29 1.99 -11.33
CA ALA A 203 -23.04 3.23 -11.30
C ALA A 203 -22.66 4.17 -12.46
N TYR A 204 -23.64 4.73 -13.11
CA TYR A 204 -23.56 5.81 -14.09
C TYR A 204 -24.41 7.00 -13.62
N GLU A 205 -24.20 8.17 -14.23
CA GLU A 205 -24.89 9.37 -13.79
C GLU A 205 -26.39 9.33 -14.10
N THR A 206 -26.77 8.69 -15.22
CA THR A 206 -28.18 8.49 -15.59
C THR A 206 -28.38 7.16 -16.33
N GLU A 207 -29.62 6.64 -16.34
CA GLU A 207 -30.01 5.49 -17.13
C GLU A 207 -29.82 5.74 -18.65
N LYS A 208 -29.80 7.00 -19.10
CA LYS A 208 -29.61 7.36 -20.51
C LYS A 208 -28.15 7.24 -20.96
N ASP A 209 -27.22 7.29 -20.04
CA ASP A 209 -25.78 7.30 -20.33
C ASP A 209 -25.13 5.92 -20.19
N LEU A 210 -25.93 4.85 -20.11
CA LEU A 210 -25.45 3.48 -19.99
C LEU A 210 -24.77 3.01 -21.27
N ASN A 211 -23.52 3.42 -21.49
CA ASN A 211 -22.71 3.04 -22.65
C ASN A 211 -21.98 1.70 -22.44
N VAL A 212 -22.30 0.98 -21.39
CA VAL A 212 -21.66 -0.31 -21.10
C VAL A 212 -22.46 -1.43 -21.73
N ALA A 213 -21.90 -2.04 -22.74
CA ALA A 213 -22.37 -3.35 -23.18
C ALA A 213 -22.22 -4.34 -22.03
N THR A 214 -23.27 -5.11 -21.73
CA THR A 214 -23.18 -6.22 -20.78
C THR A 214 -22.03 -7.14 -21.18
N ASN A 215 -21.01 -7.22 -20.34
CA ASN A 215 -19.84 -8.07 -20.58
C ASN A 215 -19.91 -9.31 -19.70
N LYS A 216 -19.98 -10.48 -20.36
CA LYS A 216 -20.10 -11.80 -19.69
C LYS A 216 -18.76 -12.40 -19.27
N ASN A 217 -17.65 -11.80 -19.67
CA ASN A 217 -16.29 -12.31 -19.42
C ASN A 217 -15.46 -11.32 -18.57
N THR A 218 -16.08 -10.81 -17.51
CA THR A 218 -15.45 -9.85 -16.62
C THR A 218 -14.79 -10.57 -15.45
N THR A 219 -13.55 -10.19 -15.12
CA THR A 219 -12.85 -10.66 -13.92
C THR A 219 -12.94 -9.59 -12.85
N PHE A 220 -13.25 -10.01 -11.63
CA PHE A 220 -13.33 -9.17 -10.43
C PHE A 220 -12.22 -9.58 -9.47
N SER A 221 -11.25 -8.69 -9.27
CA SER A 221 -10.12 -8.93 -8.36
C SER A 221 -10.26 -8.06 -7.12
N VAL A 222 -10.56 -8.67 -5.97
CA VAL A 222 -10.72 -7.95 -4.70
C VAL A 222 -9.37 -7.41 -4.26
N LYS A 223 -9.30 -6.14 -3.90
CA LYS A 223 -8.13 -5.45 -3.34
C LYS A 223 -8.24 -5.29 -1.82
N ARG A 224 -9.46 -5.10 -1.31
CA ARG A 224 -9.76 -5.01 0.12
C ARG A 224 -11.18 -5.49 0.39
N TRP A 225 -11.35 -6.31 1.41
CA TRP A 225 -12.63 -6.76 1.92
C TRP A 225 -13.21 -5.76 2.92
N GLY A 226 -14.40 -5.24 2.63
CA GLY A 226 -15.13 -4.33 3.52
C GLY A 226 -14.42 -3.00 3.82
N TRP A 227 -14.97 -2.31 4.81
CA TRP A 227 -14.44 -1.03 5.30
C TRP A 227 -13.18 -1.19 6.15
#